data_fc4b8e55210d18216b9e9a2a90750996
#
_entry.id   fc4b8e55210d18216b9e9a2a90750996
#
_cell.length_a   1.000
_cell.length_b   1.000
_cell.length_c   1.000
_cell.angle_alpha   90.00
_cell.angle_beta   90.00
_cell.angle_gamma   90.00
#
_symmetry.space_group_name_H-M   'P 1'
#
loop_
_entity.id
_entity.type
_entity.pdbx_description
1 polymer ?
#
loop_
_entity_poly.entity_id
_entity_poly.type
_entity_poly.pdbx_seq_one_letter_code
_entity_poly.pdbx_strand_id
1 'polypeptide(L)'
;MVFIRWSLPIFLFVVLSPAFAQQTNGGLDELRVSLERQDARIRRMQVLLAEQNARQDGIEQSQPPLDLIESLYAEMNQMQEELQNLQPRIKGLEEQLEQQNEGILEARREPLKLGMLALMAGNPDSAAEFFKPFLAEEAEPQIRNNLMMALANSFLAQGFAEQAASYYGTVLGLPEKGRHYPLALFSLGKAFELLGEIQKRDVVWRELEVNFSEHPLTFQAQLSQKKTMKEQISEGLSGN
;
A
#
# COMPACT_ATOMS: atom_id res chain seq x y z
N MET A 1 2.04 -47.53 -23.30
CA MET A 1 2.89 -46.32 -23.32
C MET A 1 2.01 -45.14 -23.70
N VAL A 2 1.55 -44.38 -22.72
CA VAL A 2 0.73 -43.17 -22.95
C VAL A 2 1.55 -42.00 -22.48
N PHE A 3 2.01 -41.18 -23.43
CA PHE A 3 2.75 -39.95 -23.16
C PHE A 3 1.75 -38.85 -22.71
N ILE A 4 1.73 -38.53 -21.45
CA ILE A 4 1.03 -37.36 -20.92
C ILE A 4 1.94 -36.14 -21.20
N ARG A 5 1.52 -35.30 -22.15
CA ARG A 5 2.11 -34.00 -22.42
C ARG A 5 1.68 -33.05 -21.31
N TRP A 6 2.60 -32.70 -20.44
CA TRP A 6 2.46 -31.57 -19.51
C TRP A 6 2.62 -30.27 -20.32
N SER A 7 1.52 -29.58 -20.54
CA SER A 7 1.54 -28.18 -20.98
C SER A 7 1.75 -27.30 -19.75
N LEU A 8 2.97 -26.81 -19.58
CA LEU A 8 3.28 -25.72 -18.64
C LEU A 8 2.48 -24.47 -19.05
N PRO A 9 1.71 -23.85 -18.14
CA PRO A 9 1.18 -22.53 -18.38
C PRO A 9 2.37 -21.55 -18.39
N ILE A 10 2.57 -20.89 -19.52
CA ILE A 10 3.47 -19.75 -19.64
C ILE A 10 2.85 -18.63 -18.80
N PHE A 11 3.31 -18.47 -17.58
CA PHE A 11 3.07 -17.26 -16.79
C PHE A 11 3.81 -16.13 -17.51
N LEU A 12 3.04 -15.35 -18.26
CA LEU A 12 3.51 -14.08 -18.80
C LEU A 12 3.70 -13.12 -17.63
N PHE A 13 4.90 -13.12 -17.04
CA PHE A 13 5.36 -12.04 -16.17
C PHE A 13 5.39 -10.78 -17.01
N VAL A 14 4.31 -9.98 -16.93
CA VAL A 14 4.36 -8.59 -17.37
C VAL A 14 5.27 -7.88 -16.35
N VAL A 15 6.57 -7.99 -16.60
CA VAL A 15 7.54 -7.08 -16.01
C VAL A 15 7.14 -5.70 -16.55
N LEU A 16 6.50 -4.88 -15.72
CA LEU A 16 6.37 -3.45 -16.01
C LEU A 16 7.78 -2.95 -16.27
N SER A 17 8.11 -2.78 -17.56
CA SER A 17 9.45 -2.34 -17.93
C SER A 17 9.65 -0.93 -17.37
N PRO A 18 10.81 -0.64 -16.74
CA PRO A 18 11.13 0.69 -16.22
C PRO A 18 11.05 1.78 -17.29
N ALA A 19 11.03 1.41 -18.57
CA ALA A 19 10.83 2.31 -19.70
C ALA A 19 9.44 2.99 -19.70
N PHE A 20 8.39 2.34 -19.17
CA PHE A 20 7.04 2.92 -19.14
C PHE A 20 6.91 3.96 -18.02
N ALA A 21 7.52 3.72 -16.85
CA ALA A 21 7.59 4.70 -15.77
C ALA A 21 8.42 5.92 -16.16
N GLN A 22 9.45 5.75 -17.00
CA GLN A 22 10.25 6.84 -17.55
C GLN A 22 9.47 7.70 -18.55
N GLN A 23 8.55 7.12 -19.32
CA GLN A 23 7.79 7.86 -20.33
C GLN A 23 6.69 8.75 -19.71
N THR A 24 6.05 8.30 -18.61
CA THR A 24 5.08 9.10 -17.85
C THR A 24 5.76 10.20 -17.05
N ASN A 25 6.92 9.93 -16.44
CA ASN A 25 7.71 10.93 -15.74
C ASN A 25 8.27 11.99 -16.72
N GLY A 26 8.71 11.62 -17.93
CA GLY A 26 9.14 12.54 -18.96
C GLY A 26 8.05 13.55 -19.37
N GLY A 27 6.79 13.09 -19.49
CA GLY A 27 5.66 13.96 -19.81
C GLY A 27 5.31 14.95 -18.69
N LEU A 28 5.40 14.53 -17.44
CA LEU A 28 5.19 15.40 -16.28
C LEU A 28 6.32 16.40 -16.10
N ASP A 29 7.57 16.01 -16.35
CA ASP A 29 8.71 16.91 -16.29
C ASP A 29 8.67 17.97 -17.41
N GLU A 30 8.23 17.61 -18.62
CA GLU A 30 8.01 18.58 -19.70
C GLU A 30 6.90 19.59 -19.35
N LEU A 31 5.79 19.13 -18.74
CA LEU A 31 4.72 19.99 -18.26
C LEU A 31 5.22 20.93 -17.16
N ARG A 32 6.01 20.44 -16.23
CA ARG A 32 6.61 21.25 -15.16
C ARG A 32 7.53 22.32 -15.70
N VAL A 33 8.41 21.98 -16.64
CA VAL A 33 9.30 22.94 -17.32
C VAL A 33 8.49 23.98 -18.12
N SER A 34 7.37 23.57 -18.75
CA SER A 34 6.45 24.47 -19.44
C SER A 34 5.79 25.45 -18.48
N LEU A 35 5.34 24.98 -17.33
CA LEU A 35 4.72 25.78 -16.27
C LEU A 35 5.71 26.80 -15.68
N GLU A 36 6.95 26.39 -15.43
CA GLU A 36 8.02 27.27 -14.93
C GLU A 36 8.36 28.36 -15.95
N ARG A 37 8.35 28.04 -17.26
CA ARG A 37 8.53 29.04 -18.33
C ARG A 37 7.38 30.05 -18.38
N GLN A 38 6.15 29.61 -18.20
CA GLN A 38 4.96 30.47 -18.14
C GLN A 38 5.01 31.40 -16.93
N ASP A 39 5.37 30.88 -15.75
CA ASP A 39 5.56 31.69 -14.54
C ASP A 39 6.65 32.76 -14.73
N ALA A 40 7.74 32.41 -15.38
CA ALA A 40 8.81 33.38 -15.70
C ALA A 40 8.34 34.48 -16.68
N ARG A 41 7.49 34.13 -17.67
CA ARG A 41 6.86 35.10 -18.58
C ARG A 41 5.88 36.00 -17.87
N ILE A 42 5.02 35.47 -17.01
CA ILE A 42 4.07 36.25 -16.20
C ILE A 42 4.82 37.25 -15.31
N ARG A 43 5.90 36.84 -14.65
CA ARG A 43 6.73 37.75 -13.84
C ARG A 43 7.36 38.85 -14.67
N ARG A 44 7.85 38.56 -15.89
CA ARG A 44 8.37 39.58 -16.80
C ARG A 44 7.29 40.57 -17.21
N MET A 45 6.07 40.11 -17.54
CA MET A 45 4.96 41.01 -17.85
C MET A 45 4.57 41.88 -16.66
N GLN A 46 4.56 41.34 -15.46
CA GLN A 46 4.29 42.12 -14.24
C GLN A 46 5.32 43.19 -14.00
N VAL A 47 6.62 42.90 -14.24
CA VAL A 47 7.70 43.89 -14.14
C VAL A 47 7.54 44.98 -15.20
N LEU A 48 7.26 44.63 -16.47
CA LEU A 48 7.04 45.57 -17.54
C LEU A 48 5.81 46.47 -17.29
N LEU A 49 4.71 45.89 -16.77
CA LEU A 49 3.52 46.66 -16.37
C LEU A 49 3.81 47.60 -15.19
N ALA A 50 4.58 47.13 -14.19
CA ALA A 50 5.00 47.97 -13.06
C ALA A 50 5.91 49.10 -13.50
N GLU A 51 6.84 48.86 -14.45
CA GLU A 51 7.71 49.85 -15.02
C GLU A 51 6.96 50.87 -15.88
N GLN A 52 5.94 50.41 -16.62
CA GLN A 52 5.03 51.26 -17.38
C GLN A 52 4.20 52.15 -16.47
N ASN A 53 3.64 51.61 -15.39
CA ASN A 53 2.86 52.41 -14.41
C ASN A 53 3.77 53.43 -13.69
N ALA A 54 4.99 53.07 -13.32
CA ALA A 54 5.95 54.00 -12.72
C ALA A 54 6.40 55.11 -13.68
N ARG A 55 6.40 54.85 -14.98
CA ARG A 55 6.66 55.89 -16.01
C ARG A 55 5.42 56.79 -16.23
N GLN A 56 4.21 56.26 -16.09
CA GLN A 56 2.98 57.03 -16.18
C GLN A 56 2.77 58.01 -15.02
N ASP A 57 3.21 57.66 -13.81
CA ASP A 57 3.15 58.51 -12.63
C ASP A 57 4.17 59.68 -12.68
N GLY A 58 5.13 59.64 -13.63
CA GLY A 58 6.21 60.65 -13.73
C GLY A 58 6.16 61.59 -14.94
N ILE A 59 5.30 61.35 -15.92
CA ILE A 59 5.29 62.13 -17.16
C ILE A 59 3.87 62.30 -17.68
N GLU A 60 3.33 63.53 -17.59
CA GLU A 60 2.26 64.00 -18.45
C GLU A 60 2.72 63.86 -19.93
N GLN A 61 1.93 63.10 -20.72
CA GLN A 61 2.01 63.05 -22.19
C GLN A 61 3.21 62.32 -22.82
N SER A 62 3.26 60.98 -22.68
CA SER A 62 3.71 60.19 -23.79
C SER A 62 2.91 58.89 -23.84
N GLN A 63 2.19 58.67 -24.93
CA GLN A 63 1.60 57.38 -25.25
C GLN A 63 2.65 56.31 -25.17
N PRO A 64 2.36 55.15 -24.57
CA PRO A 64 3.32 54.01 -24.56
C PRO A 64 3.70 53.73 -26.01
N PRO A 65 4.98 53.39 -26.28
CA PRO A 65 5.40 53.07 -27.64
C PRO A 65 4.52 51.99 -28.21
N LEU A 66 3.85 52.25 -29.32
CA LEU A 66 2.97 51.31 -30.01
C LEU A 66 3.60 49.92 -30.15
N ASP A 67 4.90 49.91 -30.40
CA ASP A 67 5.72 48.68 -30.53
C ASP A 67 5.69 47.81 -29.26
N LEU A 68 5.64 48.42 -28.07
CA LEU A 68 5.56 47.68 -26.80
C LEU A 68 4.19 47.02 -26.60
N ILE A 69 3.12 47.75 -26.97
CA ILE A 69 1.76 47.24 -26.89
C ILE A 69 1.57 46.09 -27.88
N GLU A 70 2.06 46.22 -29.10
CA GLU A 70 2.00 45.16 -30.11
C GLU A 70 2.80 43.92 -29.69
N SER A 71 3.99 44.09 -29.07
CA SER A 71 4.77 42.95 -28.57
C SER A 71 4.07 42.22 -27.42
N LEU A 72 3.40 42.95 -26.51
CA LEU A 72 2.61 42.35 -25.41
C LEU A 72 1.40 41.61 -25.94
N TYR A 73 0.69 42.15 -26.95
CA TYR A 73 -0.41 41.42 -27.59
C TYR A 73 0.07 40.17 -28.33
N ALA A 74 1.20 40.20 -28.98
CA ALA A 74 1.79 39.03 -29.64
C ALA A 74 2.18 37.95 -28.61
N GLU A 75 2.82 38.34 -27.50
CA GLU A 75 3.14 37.40 -26.40
C GLU A 75 1.90 36.82 -25.73
N MET A 76 0.85 37.61 -25.52
CA MET A 76 -0.41 37.17 -24.96
C MET A 76 -1.12 36.17 -25.88
N ASN A 77 -1.17 36.43 -27.18
CA ASN A 77 -1.75 35.52 -28.16
C ASN A 77 -0.96 34.19 -28.24
N GLN A 78 0.38 34.25 -28.25
CA GLN A 78 1.21 33.06 -28.22
C GLN A 78 0.96 32.21 -26.94
N MET A 79 0.82 32.88 -25.78
CA MET A 79 0.56 32.23 -24.53
C MET A 79 -0.84 31.57 -24.52
N GLN A 80 -1.83 32.20 -25.16
CA GLN A 80 -3.17 31.69 -25.31
C GLN A 80 -3.22 30.45 -26.24
N GLU A 81 -2.43 30.42 -27.31
CA GLU A 81 -2.25 29.24 -28.14
C GLU A 81 -1.56 28.10 -27.38
N GLU A 82 -0.50 28.39 -26.64
CA GLU A 82 0.19 27.39 -25.82
C GLU A 82 -0.75 26.77 -24.78
N LEU A 83 -1.59 27.56 -24.10
CA LEU A 83 -2.61 27.09 -23.17
C LEU A 83 -3.66 26.20 -23.85
N GLN A 84 -4.13 26.60 -25.04
CA GLN A 84 -5.08 25.78 -25.80
C GLN A 84 -4.47 24.43 -26.24
N ASN A 85 -3.18 24.39 -26.53
CA ASN A 85 -2.48 23.17 -26.91
C ASN A 85 -2.15 22.26 -25.71
N LEU A 86 -2.03 22.83 -24.50
CA LEU A 86 -1.76 22.08 -23.28
C LEU A 86 -3.02 21.35 -22.73
N GLN A 87 -4.20 21.98 -22.88
CA GLN A 87 -5.44 21.38 -22.38
C GLN A 87 -5.73 19.95 -22.89
N PRO A 88 -5.67 19.67 -24.20
CA PRO A 88 -5.90 18.31 -24.70
C PRO A 88 -4.80 17.33 -24.29
N ARG A 89 -3.56 17.80 -24.10
CA ARG A 89 -2.46 16.95 -23.62
C ARG A 89 -2.66 16.55 -22.15
N ILE A 90 -3.08 17.49 -21.30
CA ILE A 90 -3.43 17.22 -19.90
C ILE A 90 -4.56 16.19 -19.84
N LYS A 91 -5.66 16.42 -20.58
CA LYS A 91 -6.77 15.51 -20.62
C LYS A 91 -6.38 14.11 -21.10
N GLY A 92 -5.56 14.00 -22.13
CA GLY A 92 -5.06 12.72 -22.64
C GLY A 92 -4.18 11.98 -21.61
N LEU A 93 -3.38 12.70 -20.83
CA LEU A 93 -2.57 12.11 -19.75
C LEU A 93 -3.44 11.65 -18.57
N GLU A 94 -4.46 12.42 -18.21
CA GLU A 94 -5.43 12.04 -17.18
C GLU A 94 -6.18 10.77 -17.57
N GLU A 95 -6.68 10.67 -18.80
CA GLU A 95 -7.35 9.47 -19.33
C GLU A 95 -6.40 8.25 -19.35
N GLN A 96 -5.15 8.42 -19.74
CA GLN A 96 -4.15 7.35 -19.70
C GLN A 96 -3.84 6.89 -18.26
N LEU A 97 -3.73 7.83 -17.32
CA LEU A 97 -3.49 7.54 -15.91
C LEU A 97 -4.66 6.78 -15.29
N GLU A 98 -5.89 7.16 -15.64
CA GLU A 98 -7.12 6.50 -15.18
C GLU A 98 -7.23 5.07 -15.74
N GLN A 99 -7.00 4.87 -17.04
CA GLN A 99 -6.97 3.54 -17.65
C GLN A 99 -5.87 2.64 -17.07
N GLN A 100 -4.69 3.20 -16.80
CA GLN A 100 -3.59 2.46 -16.19
C GLN A 100 -3.92 2.06 -14.75
N ASN A 101 -4.51 2.96 -13.97
CA ASN A 101 -4.94 2.68 -12.61
C ASN A 101 -6.06 1.62 -12.56
N GLU A 102 -7.04 1.67 -13.46
CA GLU A 102 -8.07 0.65 -13.55
C GLU A 102 -7.49 -0.72 -13.89
N GLY A 103 -6.58 -0.81 -14.86
CA GLY A 103 -5.91 -2.06 -15.22
C GLY A 103 -5.09 -2.65 -14.06
N ILE A 104 -4.39 -1.82 -13.27
CA ILE A 104 -3.65 -2.24 -12.09
C ILE A 104 -4.60 -2.71 -10.98
N LEU A 105 -5.71 -2.00 -10.77
CA LEU A 105 -6.73 -2.36 -9.77
C LEU A 105 -7.38 -3.70 -10.12
N GLU A 106 -7.76 -3.92 -11.36
CA GLU A 106 -8.33 -5.20 -11.83
C GLU A 106 -7.32 -6.34 -11.68
N ALA A 107 -6.06 -6.16 -12.09
CA ALA A 107 -5.02 -7.15 -11.94
C ALA A 107 -4.75 -7.55 -10.48
N ARG A 108 -4.99 -6.63 -9.52
CA ARG A 108 -4.87 -6.91 -8.08
C ARG A 108 -6.13 -7.51 -7.48
N ARG A 109 -7.32 -7.19 -7.98
CA ARG A 109 -8.61 -7.67 -7.42
C ARG A 109 -8.78 -9.18 -7.57
N GLU A 110 -8.45 -9.76 -8.71
CA GLU A 110 -8.65 -11.19 -8.96
C GLU A 110 -7.84 -12.10 -8.01
N PRO A 111 -6.52 -11.91 -7.81
CA PRO A 111 -5.79 -12.73 -6.85
C PRO A 111 -6.30 -12.58 -5.41
N LEU A 112 -6.65 -11.36 -4.98
CA LEU A 112 -7.24 -11.16 -3.65
C LEU A 112 -8.55 -11.93 -3.49
N LYS A 113 -9.42 -11.85 -4.49
CA LYS A 113 -10.71 -12.55 -4.49
C LYS A 113 -10.55 -14.08 -4.46
N LEU A 114 -9.65 -14.61 -5.30
CA LEU A 114 -9.35 -16.04 -5.33
C LEU A 114 -8.74 -16.53 -4.00
N GLY A 115 -7.83 -15.75 -3.42
CA GLY A 115 -7.24 -16.05 -2.12
C GLY A 115 -8.29 -16.04 -0.99
N MET A 116 -9.20 -15.06 -1.00
CA MET A 116 -10.32 -15.03 -0.03
C MET A 116 -11.25 -16.23 -0.21
N LEU A 117 -11.59 -16.62 -1.42
CA LEU A 117 -12.39 -17.82 -1.71
C LEU A 117 -11.68 -19.08 -1.23
N ALA A 118 -10.37 -19.18 -1.43
CA ALA A 118 -9.56 -20.29 -0.92
C ALA A 118 -9.59 -20.38 0.62
N LEU A 119 -9.49 -19.23 1.33
CA LEU A 119 -9.64 -19.20 2.79
C LEU A 119 -11.04 -19.66 3.22
N MET A 120 -12.09 -19.18 2.56
CA MET A 120 -13.48 -19.59 2.86
C MET A 120 -13.71 -21.08 2.60
N ALA A 121 -13.02 -21.65 1.60
CA ALA A 121 -13.03 -23.08 1.31
C ALA A 121 -12.16 -23.92 2.29
N GLY A 122 -11.49 -23.29 3.25
CA GLY A 122 -10.59 -23.95 4.19
C GLY A 122 -9.28 -24.41 3.54
N ASN A 123 -8.76 -23.68 2.56
CA ASN A 123 -7.52 -24.01 1.88
C ASN A 123 -6.51 -22.84 2.01
N PRO A 124 -5.84 -22.71 3.18
CA PRO A 124 -4.90 -21.60 3.42
C PRO A 124 -3.63 -21.68 2.56
N ASP A 125 -3.20 -22.89 2.15
CA ASP A 125 -2.04 -23.03 1.27
C ASP A 125 -2.31 -22.41 -0.11
N SER A 126 -3.46 -22.72 -0.71
CA SER A 126 -3.88 -22.08 -1.96
C SER A 126 -4.08 -20.58 -1.80
N ALA A 127 -4.63 -20.13 -0.68
CA ALA A 127 -4.80 -18.71 -0.38
C ALA A 127 -3.44 -18.00 -0.31
N ALA A 128 -2.44 -18.61 0.33
CA ALA A 128 -1.10 -18.06 0.43
C ALA A 128 -0.46 -17.85 -0.95
N GLU A 129 -0.66 -18.76 -1.88
CA GLU A 129 -0.18 -18.61 -3.25
C GLU A 129 -0.82 -17.41 -3.97
N PHE A 130 -2.14 -17.25 -3.85
CA PHE A 130 -2.83 -16.08 -4.42
C PHE A 130 -2.43 -14.76 -3.74
N PHE A 131 -2.13 -14.79 -2.44
CA PHE A 131 -1.72 -13.60 -1.69
C PHE A 131 -0.25 -13.24 -1.84
N LYS A 132 0.58 -14.09 -2.43
CA LYS A 132 2.02 -13.90 -2.58
C LYS A 132 2.44 -12.49 -3.03
N PRO A 133 1.78 -11.88 -4.05
CA PRO A 133 2.12 -10.51 -4.47
C PRO A 133 1.84 -9.44 -3.40
N PHE A 134 0.94 -9.71 -2.46
CA PHE A 134 0.52 -8.78 -1.41
C PHE A 134 1.24 -9.04 -0.07
N LEU A 135 1.99 -10.13 0.02
CA LEU A 135 2.81 -10.47 1.18
C LEU A 135 4.26 -9.98 1.04
N ALA A 136 4.64 -9.51 -0.15
CA ALA A 136 5.95 -8.94 -0.42
C ALA A 136 6.20 -7.68 0.44
N GLU A 137 7.47 -7.37 0.67
CA GLU A 137 7.89 -6.28 1.56
C GLU A 137 7.45 -4.90 1.03
N GLU A 138 7.36 -4.76 -0.29
CA GLU A 138 6.92 -3.55 -0.99
C GLU A 138 5.41 -3.36 -1.00
N ALA A 139 4.64 -4.36 -0.54
CA ALA A 139 3.18 -4.26 -0.47
C ALA A 139 2.75 -3.33 0.65
N GLU A 140 1.54 -2.75 0.50
CA GLU A 140 0.96 -1.89 1.51
C GLU A 140 0.89 -2.60 2.88
N PRO A 141 1.51 -2.04 3.94
CA PRO A 141 1.67 -2.72 5.23
C PRO A 141 0.35 -3.18 5.85
N GLN A 142 -0.72 -2.38 5.71
CA GLN A 142 -2.04 -2.75 6.25
C GLN A 142 -2.65 -3.95 5.55
N ILE A 143 -2.58 -3.99 4.22
CA ILE A 143 -3.08 -5.12 3.43
C ILE A 143 -2.29 -6.37 3.78
N ARG A 144 -0.97 -6.30 3.76
CA ARG A 144 -0.08 -7.39 4.12
C ARG A 144 -0.40 -7.96 5.51
N ASN A 145 -0.53 -7.11 6.52
CA ASN A 145 -0.84 -7.53 7.88
C ASN A 145 -2.21 -8.22 8.00
N ASN A 146 -3.23 -7.67 7.34
CA ASN A 146 -4.56 -8.27 7.33
C ASN A 146 -4.55 -9.66 6.68
N LEU A 147 -3.83 -9.83 5.57
CA LEU A 147 -3.72 -11.11 4.87
C LEU A 147 -2.91 -12.13 5.67
N MET A 148 -1.80 -11.72 6.29
CA MET A 148 -1.02 -12.58 7.19
C MET A 148 -1.86 -13.06 8.37
N MET A 149 -2.64 -12.18 8.99
CA MET A 149 -3.57 -12.54 10.08
C MET A 149 -4.66 -13.51 9.60
N ALA A 150 -5.21 -13.29 8.40
CA ALA A 150 -6.24 -14.17 7.85
C ALA A 150 -5.69 -15.58 7.56
N LEU A 151 -4.49 -15.68 6.99
CA LEU A 151 -3.80 -16.95 6.78
C LEU A 151 -3.49 -17.65 8.10
N ALA A 152 -2.90 -16.94 9.06
CA ALA A 152 -2.58 -17.47 10.37
C ALA A 152 -3.81 -18.04 11.08
N ASN A 153 -4.92 -17.30 11.07
CA ASN A 153 -6.19 -17.75 11.65
C ASN A 153 -6.71 -19.00 10.94
N SER A 154 -6.62 -19.08 9.62
CA SER A 154 -7.08 -20.24 8.85
C SER A 154 -6.22 -21.47 9.11
N PHE A 155 -4.90 -21.34 9.16
CA PHE A 155 -3.99 -22.42 9.55
C PHE A 155 -4.28 -22.91 10.98
N LEU A 156 -4.46 -21.98 11.93
CA LEU A 156 -4.75 -22.31 13.31
C LEU A 156 -6.07 -23.07 13.45
N ALA A 157 -7.11 -22.65 12.74
CA ALA A 157 -8.43 -23.29 12.75
C ALA A 157 -8.39 -24.72 12.22
N GLN A 158 -7.44 -25.05 11.37
CA GLN A 158 -7.23 -26.40 10.82
C GLN A 158 -6.23 -27.23 11.62
N GLY A 159 -5.68 -26.68 12.70
CA GLY A 159 -4.71 -27.36 13.55
C GLY A 159 -3.27 -27.30 13.03
N PHE A 160 -2.97 -26.57 11.94
CA PHE A 160 -1.62 -26.34 11.44
C PHE A 160 -0.90 -25.26 12.27
N ALA A 161 -0.61 -25.61 13.52
CA ALA A 161 -0.16 -24.67 14.54
C ALA A 161 1.22 -24.07 14.23
N GLU A 162 2.13 -24.81 13.58
CA GLU A 162 3.46 -24.33 13.19
C GLU A 162 3.38 -23.21 12.13
N GLN A 163 2.56 -23.44 11.08
CA GLN A 163 2.35 -22.45 10.02
C GLN A 163 1.67 -21.21 10.59
N ALA A 164 0.65 -21.40 11.42
CA ALA A 164 -0.02 -20.30 12.11
C ALA A 164 0.95 -19.48 12.96
N ALA A 165 1.80 -20.13 13.75
CA ALA A 165 2.79 -19.47 14.60
C ALA A 165 3.79 -18.66 13.77
N SER A 166 4.22 -19.17 12.61
CA SER A 166 5.11 -18.46 11.70
C SER A 166 4.49 -17.14 11.20
N TYR A 167 3.24 -17.17 10.73
CA TYR A 167 2.56 -15.97 10.24
C TYR A 167 2.28 -14.97 11.38
N TYR A 168 1.83 -15.41 12.56
CA TYR A 168 1.65 -14.52 13.71
C TYR A 168 2.96 -13.89 14.16
N GLY A 169 4.05 -14.69 14.20
CA GLY A 169 5.38 -14.20 14.52
C GLY A 169 5.85 -13.10 13.57
N THR A 170 5.58 -13.25 12.28
CA THR A 170 5.90 -12.23 11.28
C THR A 170 5.11 -10.94 11.54
N VAL A 171 3.80 -11.03 11.83
CA VAL A 171 2.97 -9.86 12.16
C VAL A 171 3.49 -9.14 13.42
N LEU A 172 3.90 -9.89 14.43
CA LEU A 172 4.44 -9.33 15.68
C LEU A 172 5.83 -8.71 15.53
N GLY A 173 6.61 -9.18 14.54
CA GLY A 173 7.93 -8.64 14.22
C GLY A 173 7.92 -7.32 13.45
N LEU A 174 6.75 -6.84 13.03
CA LEU A 174 6.63 -5.58 12.28
C LEU A 174 6.85 -4.37 13.21
N PRO A 175 7.46 -3.28 12.69
CA PRO A 175 7.81 -2.12 13.52
C PRO A 175 6.58 -1.41 14.10
N GLU A 176 5.44 -1.46 13.41
CA GLU A 176 4.20 -0.84 13.85
C GLU A 176 3.31 -1.85 14.56
N LYS A 177 3.08 -1.63 15.86
CA LYS A 177 2.12 -2.39 16.65
C LYS A 177 0.68 -1.99 16.27
N GLY A 178 0.18 -2.54 15.18
CA GLY A 178 -1.15 -2.25 14.67
C GLY A 178 -2.28 -2.81 15.56
N ARG A 179 -3.52 -2.52 15.17
CA ARG A 179 -4.75 -2.99 15.88
C ARG A 179 -4.84 -4.50 16.08
N HIS A 180 -4.14 -5.28 15.27
CA HIS A 180 -4.13 -6.74 15.35
C HIS A 180 -3.12 -7.30 16.36
N TYR A 181 -2.27 -6.45 16.94
CA TYR A 181 -1.18 -6.88 17.80
C TYR A 181 -1.65 -7.70 19.00
N PRO A 182 -2.68 -7.28 19.78
CA PRO A 182 -3.19 -8.09 20.89
C PRO A 182 -3.76 -9.43 20.43
N LEU A 183 -4.47 -9.44 19.29
CA LEU A 183 -5.02 -10.67 18.72
C LEU A 183 -3.90 -11.61 18.24
N ALA A 184 -2.86 -11.08 17.62
CA ALA A 184 -1.71 -11.88 17.17
C ALA A 184 -0.98 -12.51 18.34
N LEU A 185 -0.74 -11.77 19.44
CA LEU A 185 -0.16 -12.31 20.67
C LEU A 185 -1.01 -13.43 21.26
N PHE A 186 -2.31 -13.20 21.41
CA PHE A 186 -3.22 -14.23 21.95
C PHE A 186 -3.21 -15.48 21.09
N SER A 187 -3.35 -15.33 19.77
CA SER A 187 -3.45 -16.44 18.84
C SER A 187 -2.13 -17.19 18.66
N LEU A 188 -0.99 -16.48 18.73
CA LEU A 188 0.33 -17.13 18.77
C LEU A 188 0.48 -17.99 20.03
N GLY A 189 0.03 -17.50 21.18
CA GLY A 189 0.00 -18.28 22.39
C GLY A 189 -0.89 -19.53 22.24
N LYS A 190 -2.04 -19.42 21.57
CA LYS A 190 -2.89 -20.58 21.26
C LYS A 190 -2.19 -21.58 20.33
N ALA A 191 -1.45 -21.10 19.33
CA ALA A 191 -0.65 -21.97 18.47
C ALA A 191 0.43 -22.72 19.27
N PHE A 192 1.15 -22.06 20.17
CA PHE A 192 2.12 -22.70 21.06
C PHE A 192 1.46 -23.69 22.04
N GLU A 193 0.26 -23.40 22.51
CA GLU A 193 -0.51 -24.33 23.33
C GLU A 193 -0.84 -25.63 22.59
N LEU A 194 -1.26 -25.54 21.31
CA LEU A 194 -1.50 -26.70 20.46
C LEU A 194 -0.23 -27.50 20.13
N LEU A 195 0.92 -26.84 20.06
CA LEU A 195 2.23 -27.47 19.88
C LEU A 195 2.80 -28.08 21.17
N GLY A 196 2.13 -27.90 22.31
CA GLY A 196 2.67 -28.31 23.61
C GLY A 196 3.80 -27.43 24.14
N GLU A 197 4.09 -26.32 23.47
CA GLU A 197 5.18 -25.40 23.82
C GLU A 197 4.74 -24.37 24.88
N ILE A 198 4.35 -24.89 26.06
CA ILE A 198 3.72 -24.11 27.15
C ILE A 198 4.60 -22.93 27.60
N GLN A 199 5.92 -23.09 27.63
CA GLN A 199 6.85 -22.02 28.02
C GLN A 199 6.79 -20.85 27.02
N LYS A 200 6.77 -21.12 25.71
CA LYS A 200 6.67 -20.07 24.70
C LYS A 200 5.31 -19.37 24.76
N ARG A 201 4.25 -20.15 24.96
CA ARG A 201 2.89 -19.61 25.18
C ARG A 201 2.89 -18.59 26.34
N ASP A 202 3.44 -18.96 27.47
CA ASP A 202 3.43 -18.12 28.66
C ASP A 202 4.26 -16.83 28.49
N VAL A 203 5.36 -16.89 27.73
CA VAL A 203 6.13 -15.69 27.37
C VAL A 203 5.30 -14.73 26.53
N VAL A 204 4.63 -15.23 25.50
CA VAL A 204 3.83 -14.40 24.59
C VAL A 204 2.61 -13.82 25.31
N TRP A 205 1.92 -14.60 26.13
CA TRP A 205 0.78 -14.11 26.90
C TRP A 205 1.18 -13.16 28.02
N ARG A 206 2.38 -13.28 28.57
CA ARG A 206 2.91 -12.26 29.48
C ARG A 206 3.10 -10.91 28.79
N GLU A 207 3.55 -10.89 27.54
CA GLU A 207 3.62 -9.65 26.76
C GLU A 207 2.22 -9.03 26.57
N LEU A 208 1.21 -9.88 26.32
CA LEU A 208 -0.19 -9.44 26.25
C LEU A 208 -0.66 -8.84 27.58
N GLU A 209 -0.35 -9.47 28.71
CA GLU A 209 -0.70 -8.98 30.05
C GLU A 209 -0.04 -7.64 30.39
N VAL A 210 1.24 -7.51 30.07
CA VAL A 210 2.01 -6.29 30.40
C VAL A 210 1.57 -5.09 29.55
N ASN A 211 1.37 -5.31 28.25
CA ASN A 211 1.12 -4.21 27.32
C ASN A 211 -0.38 -3.93 27.09
N PHE A 212 -1.26 -4.90 27.40
CA PHE A 212 -2.70 -4.85 27.11
C PHE A 212 -3.54 -5.43 28.26
N SER A 213 -3.24 -5.02 29.49
CA SER A 213 -3.84 -5.57 30.72
C SER A 213 -5.36 -5.53 30.75
N GLU A 214 -5.99 -4.51 30.17
CA GLU A 214 -7.45 -4.35 30.13
C GLU A 214 -8.11 -4.96 28.89
N HIS A 215 -7.32 -5.54 27.99
CA HIS A 215 -7.88 -6.11 26.76
C HIS A 215 -8.60 -7.44 27.06
N PRO A 216 -9.79 -7.70 26.47
CA PRO A 216 -10.57 -8.94 26.73
C PRO A 216 -9.77 -10.22 26.49
N LEU A 217 -8.87 -10.25 25.53
CA LEU A 217 -8.02 -11.40 25.23
C LEU A 217 -7.01 -11.70 26.35
N THR A 218 -6.61 -10.71 27.13
CA THR A 218 -5.75 -10.91 28.29
C THR A 218 -6.45 -11.78 29.35
N PHE A 219 -7.72 -11.51 29.63
CA PHE A 219 -8.51 -12.35 30.53
C PHE A 219 -8.68 -13.78 30.02
N GLN A 220 -8.85 -13.94 28.70
CA GLN A 220 -8.93 -15.27 28.09
C GLN A 220 -7.62 -16.04 28.21
N ALA A 221 -6.48 -15.37 28.00
CA ALA A 221 -5.15 -15.95 28.18
C ALA A 221 -4.95 -16.46 29.62
N GLN A 222 -5.26 -15.62 30.62
CA GLN A 222 -5.17 -15.95 32.03
C GLN A 222 -6.08 -17.14 32.42
N LEU A 223 -7.29 -17.20 31.86
CA LEU A 223 -8.19 -18.34 32.10
C LEU A 223 -7.62 -19.64 31.52
N SER A 224 -7.06 -19.59 30.30
CA SER A 224 -6.39 -20.76 29.69
C SER A 224 -5.19 -21.22 30.52
N GLN A 225 -4.34 -20.31 30.99
CA GLN A 225 -3.19 -20.64 31.84
C GLN A 225 -3.63 -21.33 33.14
N LYS A 226 -4.64 -20.77 33.82
CA LYS A 226 -5.19 -21.36 35.06
C LYS A 226 -5.75 -22.77 34.83
N LYS A 227 -6.39 -22.99 33.67
CA LYS A 227 -6.93 -24.31 33.33
C LYS A 227 -5.79 -25.32 33.14
N THR A 228 -4.79 -25.00 32.36
CA THR A 228 -3.62 -25.86 32.11
C THR A 228 -2.90 -26.21 33.41
N MET A 229 -2.70 -25.21 34.29
CA MET A 229 -2.07 -25.43 35.60
C MET A 229 -2.86 -26.40 36.48
N LYS A 230 -4.20 -26.30 36.50
CA LYS A 230 -5.04 -27.26 37.25
C LYS A 230 -4.96 -28.67 36.69
N GLU A 231 -4.94 -28.83 35.36
CA GLU A 231 -4.79 -30.10 34.69
C GLU A 231 -3.47 -30.79 35.05
N GLN A 232 -2.35 -30.04 34.97
CA GLN A 232 -1.05 -30.56 35.37
C GLN A 232 -0.97 -30.99 36.84
N ILE A 233 -1.59 -30.21 37.75
CA ILE A 233 -1.63 -30.58 39.18
C ILE A 233 -2.44 -31.83 39.37
N SER A 234 -3.59 -31.98 38.68
CA SER A 234 -4.45 -33.16 38.81
C SER A 234 -3.78 -34.43 38.26
N GLU A 235 -3.06 -34.33 37.17
CA GLU A 235 -2.27 -35.43 36.61
C GLU A 235 -1.11 -35.84 37.49
N GLY A 236 -0.40 -34.87 38.07
CA GLY A 236 0.67 -35.13 39.01
C GLY A 236 0.24 -35.79 40.32
N LEU A 237 -1.01 -35.57 40.73
CA LEU A 237 -1.60 -36.20 41.92
C LEU A 237 -2.17 -37.59 41.65
N SER A 238 -2.54 -37.93 40.42
CA SER A 238 -3.07 -39.23 40.04
C SER A 238 -2.01 -40.25 39.63
N GLY A 239 -0.78 -39.82 39.46
CA GLY A 239 0.38 -40.63 39.02
C GLY A 239 1.27 -41.17 40.18
N ASN A 240 0.92 -40.91 41.41
CA ASN A 240 1.57 -41.43 42.62
C ASN A 240 0.64 -42.39 43.36
#